data_b49d2de0047d23aad62a48210979055b
#
_entry.id   b49d2de0047d23aad62a48210979055b
#
_cell.length_a   1.000
_cell.length_b   1.000
_cell.length_c   1.000
_cell.angle_alpha   90.00
_cell.angle_beta   90.00
_cell.angle_gamma   90.00
#
_symmetry.space_group_name_H-M   'P 1'
#
loop_
_entity.id
_entity.type
_entity.pdbx_description
1 polymer ?
#
loop_
_entity_poly.entity_id
_entity_poly.type
_entity_poly.pdbx_seq_one_letter_code
_entity_poly.pdbx_strand_id
1 'polypeptide(L)'
;MENTIFITCYFGVDINNINYAPFLNQSFFFCNNKKYKKLIESRNWIFVYVKFPIYKDILISSLQSKYIKFLIFLKKYHFFRKFDNIIYFDHKEIFNIESFNQIQPLMGKYKNKSIIIRKSEFINTTLKDELKRSQHQAKYSKNLNTTLSLINLFYKNSYYNPIYNTGLIIYMNINQIFPLLQSIYNYSIKHQQPQCQIYFSLLSSKYQTFIHSVEYKQFNKLKRKKIIDKTLFLPSKCLKLLKL
;
A
#
# COMPACT_ATOMS: atom_id res chain seq x y z
N MET A 1 -21.70 -9.61 2.08
CA MET A 1 -21.07 -8.48 1.35
C MET A 1 -21.53 -7.12 1.86
N GLU A 2 -22.66 -7.03 2.53
CA GLU A 2 -23.31 -5.76 2.83
C GLU A 2 -22.47 -4.73 3.59
N ASN A 3 -21.44 -5.17 4.29
CA ASN A 3 -20.62 -4.30 5.12
C ASN A 3 -19.13 -4.21 4.69
N THR A 4 -18.85 -4.49 3.40
CA THR A 4 -17.49 -4.43 2.84
C THR A 4 -17.38 -3.38 1.76
N ILE A 5 -16.35 -2.55 1.81
CA ILE A 5 -16.02 -1.59 0.76
C ILE A 5 -14.63 -1.84 0.18
N PHE A 6 -14.46 -1.38 -1.05
CA PHE A 6 -13.24 -1.49 -1.83
C PHE A 6 -12.69 -0.09 -2.06
N ILE A 7 -11.45 0.12 -1.72
CA ILE A 7 -10.82 1.43 -1.88
C ILE A 7 -9.50 1.32 -2.64
N THR A 8 -9.28 2.31 -3.48
CA THR A 8 -7.99 2.55 -4.11
C THR A 8 -7.75 4.05 -4.22
N CYS A 9 -6.53 4.44 -4.55
CA CYS A 9 -6.23 5.85 -4.75
C CYS A 9 -5.15 6.06 -5.81
N TYR A 10 -5.22 7.25 -6.42
CA TYR A 10 -4.15 7.79 -7.24
C TYR A 10 -4.02 9.29 -7.00
N PHE A 11 -2.80 9.73 -6.75
CA PHE A 11 -2.44 11.14 -6.67
C PHE A 11 -1.35 11.44 -7.68
N GLY A 12 -1.46 12.54 -8.41
CA GLY A 12 -0.49 12.92 -9.44
C GLY A 12 -1.11 13.54 -10.68
N VAL A 13 -0.25 13.81 -11.67
CA VAL A 13 -0.66 14.52 -12.89
C VAL A 13 -1.24 13.61 -13.97
N ASP A 14 -0.75 12.36 -14.10
CA ASP A 14 -1.12 11.48 -15.18
C ASP A 14 -1.47 10.08 -14.69
N ILE A 15 -2.73 9.69 -14.92
CA ILE A 15 -3.22 8.35 -14.69
C ILE A 15 -3.42 7.66 -16.03
N ASN A 16 -2.57 6.68 -16.32
CA ASN A 16 -2.56 6.05 -17.64
C ASN A 16 -3.59 4.94 -17.80
N ASN A 17 -3.95 4.25 -16.70
CA ASN A 17 -4.91 3.15 -16.75
C ASN A 17 -5.66 3.04 -15.43
N ILE A 18 -6.98 2.92 -15.52
CA ILE A 18 -7.84 2.60 -14.39
C ILE A 18 -8.53 1.28 -14.69
N ASN A 19 -8.37 0.29 -13.81
CA ASN A 19 -9.11 -0.96 -13.90
C ASN A 19 -10.57 -0.73 -13.51
N TYR A 20 -11.47 -1.59 -13.97
CA TYR A 20 -12.86 -1.55 -13.54
C TYR A 20 -12.98 -1.80 -12.04
N ALA A 21 -13.94 -1.15 -11.40
CA ALA A 21 -14.30 -1.39 -10.02
C ALA A 21 -14.77 -2.85 -9.82
N PRO A 22 -14.38 -3.52 -8.73
CA PRO A 22 -14.83 -4.89 -8.46
C PRO A 22 -16.33 -4.98 -8.20
N PHE A 23 -16.90 -3.98 -7.57
CA PHE A 23 -18.34 -3.94 -7.22
C PHE A 23 -18.91 -2.53 -7.37
N LEU A 24 -20.08 -2.45 -7.98
CA LEU A 24 -20.87 -1.22 -8.05
C LEU A 24 -21.27 -0.76 -6.63
N ASN A 25 -21.34 0.56 -6.42
CA ASN A 25 -21.82 1.19 -5.19
C ASN A 25 -21.00 0.90 -3.90
N GLN A 26 -19.95 0.07 -3.99
CA GLN A 26 -19.09 -0.27 -2.85
C GLN A 26 -17.60 0.01 -3.13
N SER A 27 -17.28 0.56 -4.30
CA SER A 27 -15.90 0.77 -4.75
C SER A 27 -15.60 2.25 -4.89
N PHE A 28 -14.64 2.75 -4.11
CA PHE A 28 -14.30 4.15 -4.00
C PHE A 28 -12.87 4.41 -4.52
N PHE A 29 -12.76 5.39 -5.41
CA PHE A 29 -11.49 5.83 -5.98
C PHE A 29 -11.15 7.23 -5.47
N PHE A 30 -10.14 7.34 -4.62
CA PHE A 30 -9.67 8.60 -4.07
C PHE A 30 -8.67 9.25 -5.02
N CYS A 31 -8.92 10.50 -5.41
CA CYS A 31 -8.07 11.23 -6.33
C CYS A 31 -8.04 12.73 -6.00
N ASN A 32 -6.87 13.37 -6.18
CA ASN A 32 -6.73 14.83 -6.00
C ASN A 32 -6.91 15.62 -7.29
N ASN A 33 -7.17 14.97 -8.42
CA ASN A 33 -7.29 15.62 -9.71
C ASN A 33 -8.67 15.41 -10.31
N LYS A 34 -9.50 16.47 -10.30
CA LYS A 34 -10.88 16.44 -10.80
C LYS A 34 -11.00 16.13 -12.29
N LYS A 35 -9.93 16.36 -13.09
CA LYS A 35 -9.95 16.04 -14.53
C LYS A 35 -10.22 14.55 -14.80
N TYR A 36 -9.90 13.68 -13.86
CA TYR A 36 -10.09 12.22 -13.98
C TYR A 36 -11.45 11.72 -13.53
N LYS A 37 -12.32 12.59 -13.01
CA LYS A 37 -13.64 12.17 -12.50
C LYS A 37 -14.40 11.33 -13.52
N LYS A 38 -14.62 11.84 -14.74
CA LYS A 38 -15.38 11.12 -15.79
C LYS A 38 -14.72 9.77 -16.14
N LEU A 39 -13.40 9.73 -16.22
CA LEU A 39 -12.67 8.49 -16.51
C LEU A 39 -12.81 7.45 -15.38
N ILE A 40 -12.75 7.89 -14.12
CA ILE A 40 -12.91 7.01 -12.96
C ILE A 40 -14.32 6.47 -12.89
N GLU A 41 -15.32 7.32 -13.07
CA GLU A 41 -16.74 6.95 -13.05
C GLU A 41 -17.12 6.04 -14.23
N SER A 42 -16.53 6.22 -15.42
CA SER A 42 -16.73 5.30 -16.56
C SER A 42 -16.16 3.89 -16.32
N ARG A 43 -15.38 3.70 -15.26
CA ARG A 43 -14.88 2.40 -14.79
C ARG A 43 -15.64 1.88 -13.57
N ASN A 44 -16.85 2.38 -13.34
CA ASN A 44 -17.75 1.98 -12.26
C ASN A 44 -17.24 2.30 -10.83
N TRP A 45 -16.28 3.21 -10.69
CA TRP A 45 -15.82 3.69 -9.39
C TRP A 45 -16.65 4.89 -8.93
N ILE A 46 -16.88 4.96 -7.62
CA ILE A 46 -17.35 6.19 -6.98
C ILE A 46 -16.13 7.10 -6.80
N PHE A 47 -16.12 8.24 -7.51
CA PHE A 47 -15.05 9.21 -7.39
C PHE A 47 -15.11 9.97 -6.07
N VAL A 48 -14.01 9.95 -5.30
CA VAL A 48 -13.87 10.73 -4.06
C VAL A 48 -12.75 11.74 -4.23
N TYR A 49 -13.11 13.01 -4.25
CA TYR A 49 -12.13 14.10 -4.35
C TYR A 49 -11.42 14.32 -3.02
N VAL A 50 -10.09 14.29 -3.04
CA VAL A 50 -9.23 14.63 -1.90
C VAL A 50 -8.53 15.95 -2.20
N LYS A 51 -8.73 16.95 -1.34
CA LYS A 51 -8.13 18.27 -1.50
C LYS A 51 -6.65 18.28 -1.13
N PHE A 52 -5.84 17.59 -1.95
CA PHE A 52 -4.38 17.64 -1.91
C PHE A 52 -3.85 18.39 -3.13
N PRO A 53 -2.71 19.10 -2.99
CA PRO A 53 -2.01 19.66 -4.15
C PRO A 53 -1.63 18.56 -5.16
N ILE A 54 -1.64 18.92 -6.43
CA ILE A 54 -1.24 18.01 -7.51
C ILE A 54 0.25 18.25 -7.78
N TYR A 55 1.05 17.18 -7.62
CA TYR A 55 2.49 17.22 -7.86
C TYR A 55 2.88 16.35 -9.06
N LYS A 56 3.85 16.82 -9.83
CA LYS A 56 4.55 16.02 -10.85
C LYS A 56 5.53 15.04 -10.22
N ASP A 57 6.03 15.37 -9.03
CA ASP A 57 6.97 14.51 -8.30
C ASP A 57 6.26 13.23 -7.81
N ILE A 58 6.72 12.09 -8.33
CA ILE A 58 6.20 10.76 -8.02
C ILE A 58 6.40 10.41 -6.55
N LEU A 59 7.47 10.90 -5.90
CA LEU A 59 7.72 10.66 -4.49
C LEU A 59 6.62 11.31 -3.66
N ILE A 60 6.34 12.60 -3.87
CA ILE A 60 5.33 13.34 -3.12
C ILE A 60 3.94 12.73 -3.35
N SER A 61 3.60 12.44 -4.61
CA SER A 61 2.33 11.79 -4.96
C SER A 61 2.18 10.41 -4.29
N SER A 62 3.28 9.63 -4.22
CA SER A 62 3.29 8.36 -3.50
C SER A 62 3.12 8.52 -1.99
N LEU A 63 3.67 9.59 -1.40
CA LEU A 63 3.47 9.89 0.02
C LEU A 63 2.01 10.28 0.31
N GLN A 64 1.40 11.11 -0.54
CA GLN A 64 -0.03 11.46 -0.42
C GLN A 64 -0.92 10.22 -0.42
N SER A 65 -0.59 9.20 -1.23
CA SER A 65 -1.38 7.96 -1.29
C SER A 65 -1.40 7.19 0.04
N LYS A 66 -0.40 7.37 0.90
CA LYS A 66 -0.36 6.70 2.22
C LYS A 66 -1.47 7.17 3.15
N TYR A 67 -1.98 8.39 2.96
CA TYR A 67 -3.13 8.91 3.69
C TYR A 67 -4.38 8.03 3.52
N ILE A 68 -4.61 7.55 2.29
CA ILE A 68 -5.71 6.64 1.99
C ILE A 68 -5.34 5.20 2.38
N LYS A 69 -4.16 4.74 1.98
CA LYS A 69 -3.70 3.36 2.24
C LYS A 69 -3.78 2.98 3.72
N PHE A 70 -3.38 3.88 4.61
CA PHE A 70 -3.37 3.63 6.06
C PHE A 70 -4.58 4.22 6.78
N LEU A 71 -5.64 4.50 6.05
CA LEU A 71 -6.95 4.87 6.58
C LEU A 71 -6.96 6.15 7.44
N ILE A 72 -5.97 7.04 7.28
CA ILE A 72 -5.91 8.31 8.03
C ILE A 72 -7.10 9.21 7.69
N PHE A 73 -7.63 9.10 6.48
CA PHE A 73 -8.82 9.82 6.03
C PHE A 73 -10.08 9.51 6.85
N LEU A 74 -10.15 8.38 7.56
CA LEU A 74 -11.30 8.01 8.37
C LEU A 74 -11.64 9.05 9.45
N LYS A 75 -10.65 9.82 9.90
CA LYS A 75 -10.89 10.94 10.83
C LYS A 75 -11.80 12.01 10.23
N LYS A 76 -11.73 12.18 8.90
CA LYS A 76 -12.46 13.19 8.14
C LYS A 76 -13.78 12.65 7.58
N TYR A 77 -13.81 11.41 7.14
CA TYR A 77 -14.94 10.82 6.42
C TYR A 77 -15.64 9.76 7.28
N HIS A 78 -16.51 10.20 8.19
CA HIS A 78 -17.26 9.30 9.10
C HIS A 78 -18.06 8.21 8.37
N PHE A 79 -18.49 8.49 7.14
CA PHE A 79 -19.22 7.54 6.31
C PHE A 79 -18.52 6.18 6.21
N PHE A 80 -17.19 6.16 6.08
CA PHE A 80 -16.44 4.93 5.90
C PHE A 80 -16.28 4.10 7.17
N ARG A 81 -16.51 4.69 8.35
CA ARG A 81 -16.41 4.00 9.64
C ARG A 81 -17.53 3.00 9.91
N LYS A 82 -18.65 3.11 9.18
CA LYS A 82 -19.79 2.19 9.33
C LYS A 82 -19.57 0.83 8.69
N PHE A 83 -18.51 0.67 7.89
CA PHE A 83 -18.20 -0.58 7.22
C PHE A 83 -17.28 -1.44 8.10
N ASP A 84 -17.61 -2.73 8.20
CA ASP A 84 -16.85 -3.70 8.98
C ASP A 84 -15.50 -4.02 8.32
N ASN A 85 -15.52 -4.06 6.98
CA ASN A 85 -14.36 -4.45 6.20
C ASN A 85 -14.02 -3.38 5.16
N ILE A 86 -12.72 -3.05 5.10
CA ILE A 86 -12.18 -2.17 4.06
C ILE A 86 -11.09 -2.94 3.32
N ILE A 87 -11.27 -3.15 2.03
CA ILE A 87 -10.28 -3.79 1.18
C ILE A 87 -9.56 -2.70 0.38
N TYR A 88 -8.32 -2.43 0.77
CA TYR A 88 -7.44 -1.53 0.02
C TYR A 88 -6.60 -2.31 -0.98
N PHE A 89 -6.48 -1.80 -2.21
CA PHE A 89 -5.50 -2.29 -3.16
C PHE A 89 -4.92 -1.13 -3.99
N ASP A 90 -3.67 -1.26 -4.38
CA ASP A 90 -3.01 -0.26 -5.23
C ASP A 90 -3.72 -0.21 -6.60
N HIS A 91 -3.90 0.98 -7.17
CA HIS A 91 -4.65 1.19 -8.44
C HIS A 91 -4.10 0.39 -9.63
N LYS A 92 -2.87 -0.11 -9.53
CA LYS A 92 -2.24 -0.99 -10.53
C LYS A 92 -2.58 -2.47 -10.37
N GLU A 93 -3.11 -2.86 -9.22
CA GLU A 93 -3.58 -4.23 -8.98
C GLU A 93 -4.90 -4.44 -9.73
N ILE A 94 -5.04 -5.61 -10.34
CA ILE A 94 -6.34 -6.03 -10.91
C ILE A 94 -7.04 -6.79 -9.80
N PHE A 95 -8.11 -6.20 -9.28
CA PHE A 95 -8.96 -6.81 -8.28
C PHE A 95 -10.39 -6.89 -8.83
N ASN A 96 -10.94 -8.09 -8.87
CA ASN A 96 -12.27 -8.37 -9.41
C ASN A 96 -13.07 -9.29 -8.47
N ILE A 97 -14.25 -9.69 -8.89
CA ILE A 97 -15.13 -10.57 -8.12
C ILE A 97 -14.48 -11.93 -7.81
N GLU A 98 -13.71 -12.50 -8.74
CA GLU A 98 -12.97 -13.75 -8.50
C GLU A 98 -11.92 -13.58 -7.41
N SER A 99 -11.23 -12.44 -7.41
CA SER A 99 -10.26 -12.08 -6.35
C SER A 99 -10.95 -11.99 -5.00
N PHE A 100 -12.14 -11.36 -4.96
CA PHE A 100 -12.92 -11.25 -3.73
C PHE A 100 -13.36 -12.63 -3.23
N ASN A 101 -13.87 -13.49 -4.10
CA ASN A 101 -14.32 -14.84 -3.75
C ASN A 101 -13.19 -15.69 -3.14
N GLN A 102 -11.93 -15.42 -3.48
CA GLN A 102 -10.77 -16.10 -2.89
C GLN A 102 -10.43 -15.59 -1.48
N ILE A 103 -10.68 -14.31 -1.20
CA ILE A 103 -10.34 -13.73 0.11
C ILE A 103 -11.48 -13.78 1.11
N GLN A 104 -12.73 -13.85 0.66
CA GLN A 104 -13.91 -13.88 1.53
C GLN A 104 -13.86 -15.02 2.57
N PRO A 105 -13.50 -16.28 2.21
CA PRO A 105 -13.34 -17.35 3.19
C PRO A 105 -12.28 -17.05 4.25
N LEU A 106 -11.19 -16.35 3.86
CA LEU A 106 -10.13 -15.96 4.79
C LEU A 106 -10.64 -14.91 5.79
N MET A 107 -11.45 -13.97 5.34
CA MET A 107 -12.07 -12.97 6.24
C MET A 107 -12.95 -13.66 7.28
N GLY A 108 -13.76 -14.63 6.88
CA GLY A 108 -14.57 -15.43 7.80
C GLY A 108 -13.73 -16.24 8.80
N LYS A 109 -12.69 -16.92 8.30
CA LYS A 109 -11.78 -17.73 9.10
C LYS A 109 -11.00 -16.91 10.14
N TYR A 110 -10.58 -15.70 9.78
CA TYR A 110 -9.72 -14.83 10.59
C TYR A 110 -10.44 -13.59 11.10
N LYS A 111 -11.75 -13.69 11.35
CA LYS A 111 -12.60 -12.58 11.84
C LYS A 111 -12.13 -11.93 13.14
N ASN A 112 -11.31 -12.62 13.93
CA ASN A 112 -10.68 -12.10 15.14
C ASN A 112 -9.41 -11.29 14.88
N LYS A 113 -8.93 -11.21 13.62
CA LYS A 113 -7.80 -10.38 13.23
C LYS A 113 -8.27 -9.00 12.76
N SER A 114 -7.37 -8.05 12.82
CA SER A 114 -7.65 -6.69 12.36
C SER A 114 -7.14 -6.43 10.94
N ILE A 115 -6.11 -7.18 10.54
CA ILE A 115 -5.53 -7.12 9.19
C ILE A 115 -5.31 -8.53 8.64
N ILE A 116 -5.65 -8.72 7.36
CA ILE A 116 -5.11 -9.79 6.53
C ILE A 116 -4.23 -9.13 5.47
N ILE A 117 -2.98 -9.58 5.35
CA ILE A 117 -1.98 -8.98 4.45
C ILE A 117 -1.17 -10.07 3.76
N ARG A 118 -0.74 -9.83 2.53
CA ARG A 118 0.14 -10.75 1.81
C ARG A 118 1.57 -10.63 2.34
N LYS A 119 2.29 -11.74 2.43
CA LYS A 119 3.75 -11.74 2.52
C LYS A 119 4.35 -11.19 1.21
N SER A 120 5.62 -10.88 1.22
CA SER A 120 6.33 -10.53 -0.02
C SER A 120 6.18 -11.63 -1.08
N GLU A 121 6.18 -11.23 -2.36
CA GLU A 121 6.22 -12.18 -3.48
C GLU A 121 7.51 -13.00 -3.54
N PHE A 122 8.57 -12.49 -2.92
CA PHE A 122 9.85 -13.18 -2.84
C PHE A 122 9.89 -14.02 -1.57
N ILE A 123 10.26 -15.30 -1.73
CA ILE A 123 10.36 -16.25 -0.61
C ILE A 123 11.42 -15.76 0.38
N ASN A 124 11.10 -15.87 1.68
CA ASN A 124 12.01 -15.53 2.79
C ASN A 124 12.59 -14.10 2.72
N THR A 125 11.85 -13.15 2.16
CA THR A 125 12.28 -11.76 2.12
C THR A 125 12.20 -11.12 3.49
N THR A 126 13.33 -10.57 3.91
CA THR A 126 13.48 -9.80 5.15
C THR A 126 13.49 -8.30 4.88
N LEU A 127 13.39 -7.53 5.95
CA LEU A 127 13.57 -6.07 5.89
C LEU A 127 14.93 -5.70 5.27
N LYS A 128 16.00 -6.44 5.59
CA LYS A 128 17.33 -6.23 5.01
C LYS A 128 17.33 -6.35 3.49
N ASP A 129 16.63 -7.36 2.96
CA ASP A 129 16.52 -7.57 1.51
C ASP A 129 15.70 -6.47 0.83
N GLU A 130 14.63 -6.01 1.49
CA GLU A 130 13.82 -4.91 0.97
C GLU A 130 14.60 -3.59 0.93
N LEU A 131 15.40 -3.31 1.94
CA LEU A 131 16.29 -2.14 1.94
C LEU A 131 17.28 -2.19 0.78
N LYS A 132 17.92 -3.33 0.53
CA LYS A 132 18.81 -3.52 -0.61
C LYS A 132 18.08 -3.28 -1.94
N ARG A 133 16.88 -3.83 -2.13
CA ARG A 133 16.09 -3.59 -3.36
C ARG A 133 15.68 -2.15 -3.52
N SER A 134 15.35 -1.46 -2.43
CA SER A 134 14.95 -0.06 -2.43
C SER A 134 16.07 0.88 -2.90
N GLN A 135 17.34 0.52 -2.73
CA GLN A 135 18.50 1.27 -3.23
C GLN A 135 18.50 1.42 -4.75
N HIS A 136 17.95 0.45 -5.46
CA HIS A 136 17.92 0.42 -6.93
C HIS A 136 16.70 1.11 -7.54
N GLN A 137 15.81 1.68 -6.73
CA GLN A 137 14.62 2.38 -7.20
C GLN A 137 14.69 3.86 -6.85
N ALA A 138 14.81 4.74 -7.85
CA ALA A 138 15.05 6.18 -7.67
C ALA A 138 14.11 6.84 -6.65
N LYS A 139 12.81 6.52 -6.68
CA LYS A 139 11.82 7.08 -5.73
C LYS A 139 12.00 6.62 -4.28
N TYR A 140 12.71 5.50 -4.04
CA TYR A 140 12.94 4.95 -2.71
C TYR A 140 14.34 5.25 -2.20
N SER A 141 15.34 5.30 -3.09
CA SER A 141 16.74 5.52 -2.73
C SER A 141 17.00 6.92 -2.21
N LYS A 142 16.26 7.93 -2.70
CA LYS A 142 16.47 9.34 -2.38
C LYS A 142 16.59 9.63 -0.87
N ASN A 143 15.73 8.99 -0.05
CA ASN A 143 15.68 9.21 1.39
C ASN A 143 15.96 7.92 2.20
N LEU A 144 16.62 6.96 1.57
CA LEU A 144 16.88 5.67 2.21
C LEU A 144 17.86 5.80 3.38
N ASN A 145 18.86 6.69 3.28
CA ASN A 145 19.84 6.90 4.35
C ASN A 145 19.19 7.34 5.67
N THR A 146 18.18 8.24 5.62
CA THR A 146 17.43 8.64 6.82
C THR A 146 16.71 7.45 7.45
N THR A 147 16.14 6.58 6.61
CA THR A 147 15.48 5.36 7.07
C THR A 147 16.48 4.36 7.67
N LEU A 148 17.64 4.19 7.05
CA LEU A 148 18.72 3.32 7.57
C LEU A 148 19.24 3.81 8.92
N SER A 149 19.44 5.13 9.09
CA SER A 149 19.86 5.73 10.36
C SER A 149 18.84 5.43 11.46
N LEU A 150 17.55 5.58 11.18
CA LEU A 150 16.49 5.23 12.13
C LEU A 150 16.54 3.75 12.53
N ILE A 151 16.70 2.85 11.55
CA ILE A 151 16.75 1.40 11.81
C ILE A 151 17.96 1.06 12.67
N ASN A 152 19.12 1.61 12.35
CA ASN A 152 20.35 1.35 13.08
C ASN A 152 20.29 1.84 14.54
N LEU A 153 19.64 2.99 14.78
CA LEU A 153 19.53 3.57 16.11
C LEU A 153 18.51 2.85 17.00
N PHE A 154 17.35 2.48 16.44
CA PHE A 154 16.21 2.06 17.27
C PHE A 154 15.67 0.67 16.95
N TYR A 155 16.02 0.10 15.78
CA TYR A 155 15.38 -1.11 15.25
C TYR A 155 16.40 -2.12 14.68
N LYS A 156 17.64 -2.12 15.16
CA LYS A 156 18.72 -2.98 14.63
C LYS A 156 18.32 -4.48 14.58
N ASN A 157 17.62 -4.96 15.58
CA ASN A 157 17.16 -6.35 15.62
C ASN A 157 16.03 -6.66 14.62
N SER A 158 15.44 -5.63 14.00
CA SER A 158 14.32 -5.80 13.05
C SER A 158 14.76 -6.10 11.62
N TYR A 159 16.06 -6.13 11.33
CA TYR A 159 16.55 -6.44 9.99
C TYR A 159 16.06 -7.78 9.43
N TYR A 160 15.74 -8.72 10.30
CA TYR A 160 15.24 -10.06 9.95
C TYR A 160 13.70 -10.15 9.96
N ASN A 161 13.00 -9.06 10.25
CA ASN A 161 11.54 -9.06 10.21
C ASN A 161 11.05 -9.40 8.80
N PRO A 162 9.92 -10.13 8.67
CA PRO A 162 9.34 -10.44 7.38
C PRO A 162 8.83 -9.17 6.71
N ILE A 163 8.91 -9.14 5.39
CA ILE A 163 8.33 -8.08 4.57
C ILE A 163 6.93 -8.46 4.11
N TYR A 164 6.02 -7.51 4.21
CA TYR A 164 4.64 -7.64 3.77
C TYR A 164 4.40 -6.86 2.48
N ASN A 165 3.64 -7.45 1.56
CA ASN A 165 3.20 -6.76 0.36
C ASN A 165 1.97 -5.90 0.68
N THR A 166 2.18 -4.59 0.81
CA THR A 166 1.12 -3.62 1.12
C THR A 166 0.29 -3.20 -0.11
N GLY A 167 0.48 -3.82 -1.26
CA GLY A 167 -0.33 -3.57 -2.46
C GLY A 167 -1.78 -4.06 -2.35
N LEU A 168 -2.04 -5.00 -1.43
CA LEU A 168 -3.39 -5.43 -1.03
C LEU A 168 -3.41 -5.60 0.48
N ILE A 169 -4.34 -4.94 1.16
CA ILE A 169 -4.56 -5.03 2.60
C ILE A 169 -6.07 -5.13 2.86
N ILE A 170 -6.45 -6.11 3.66
CA ILE A 170 -7.83 -6.27 4.14
C ILE A 170 -7.85 -5.80 5.58
N TYR A 171 -8.59 -4.75 5.84
CA TYR A 171 -8.83 -4.20 7.16
C TYR A 171 -10.19 -4.68 7.69
N MET A 172 -10.22 -5.20 8.92
CA MET A 172 -11.42 -5.68 9.57
C MET A 172 -11.68 -4.89 10.86
N ASN A 173 -11.12 -5.24 11.98
CA ASN A 173 -11.27 -4.49 13.24
C ASN A 173 -10.21 -3.36 13.32
N ILE A 174 -10.49 -2.20 12.74
CA ILE A 174 -9.53 -1.11 12.56
C ILE A 174 -9.10 -0.47 13.88
N ASN A 175 -9.99 -0.41 14.87
CA ASN A 175 -9.72 0.32 16.12
C ASN A 175 -8.48 -0.19 16.84
N GLN A 176 -8.25 -1.50 16.83
CA GLN A 176 -7.11 -2.14 17.51
C GLN A 176 -5.76 -1.83 16.87
N ILE A 177 -5.74 -1.50 15.58
CA ILE A 177 -4.51 -1.31 14.80
C ILE A 177 -4.35 0.11 14.28
N PHE A 178 -5.33 0.98 14.52
CA PHE A 178 -5.24 2.36 14.03
C PHE A 178 -3.97 3.10 14.48
N PRO A 179 -3.48 2.92 15.73
CA PRO A 179 -2.20 3.50 16.14
C PRO A 179 -1.01 3.01 15.30
N LEU A 180 -0.99 1.73 14.90
CA LEU A 180 0.01 1.19 13.98
C LEU A 180 -0.05 1.89 12.63
N LEU A 181 -1.25 1.96 12.04
CA LEU A 181 -1.46 2.56 10.72
C LEU A 181 -1.06 4.04 10.71
N GLN A 182 -1.44 4.77 11.75
CA GLN A 182 -1.05 6.17 11.93
C GLN A 182 0.46 6.33 12.06
N SER A 183 1.12 5.45 12.80
CA SER A 183 2.57 5.46 12.96
C SER A 183 3.29 5.20 11.64
N ILE A 184 2.85 4.20 10.86
CA ILE A 184 3.41 3.92 9.54
C ILE A 184 3.28 5.14 8.62
N TYR A 185 2.11 5.78 8.61
CA TYR A 185 1.88 7.00 7.86
C TYR A 185 2.83 8.11 8.30
N ASN A 186 2.89 8.40 9.60
CA ASN A 186 3.72 9.47 10.17
C ASN A 186 5.20 9.27 9.86
N TYR A 187 5.73 8.04 10.01
CA TYR A 187 7.11 7.72 9.66
C TYR A 187 7.37 7.88 8.16
N SER A 188 6.44 7.44 7.30
CA SER A 188 6.56 7.61 5.85
C SER A 188 6.67 9.09 5.47
N ILE A 189 5.84 9.95 6.07
CA ILE A 189 5.85 11.39 5.81
C ILE A 189 7.09 12.06 6.40
N LYS A 190 7.40 11.80 7.68
CA LYS A 190 8.53 12.41 8.38
C LYS A 190 9.86 12.16 7.67
N HIS A 191 10.07 10.94 7.18
CA HIS A 191 11.31 10.55 6.52
C HIS A 191 11.21 10.64 4.99
N GLN A 192 10.09 11.12 4.46
CA GLN A 192 9.82 11.23 3.03
C GLN A 192 10.11 9.91 2.28
N GLN A 193 9.82 8.77 2.92
CA GLN A 193 10.07 7.43 2.39
C GLN A 193 8.76 6.77 1.96
N PRO A 194 8.48 6.68 0.65
CA PRO A 194 7.23 6.12 0.14
C PRO A 194 7.18 4.58 0.19
N GLN A 195 8.30 3.89 0.50
CA GLN A 195 8.33 2.43 0.65
C GLN A 195 7.78 2.01 2.03
N CYS A 196 6.46 2.08 2.16
CA CYS A 196 5.77 1.84 3.42
C CYS A 196 5.88 0.39 3.95
N GLN A 197 6.29 -0.57 3.11
CA GLN A 197 6.56 -1.94 3.53
C GLN A 197 7.66 -2.00 4.60
N ILE A 198 8.64 -1.08 4.51
CA ILE A 198 9.71 -0.96 5.50
C ILE A 198 9.11 -0.62 6.87
N TYR A 199 8.32 0.43 6.97
CA TYR A 199 7.73 0.84 8.25
C TYR A 199 6.67 -0.14 8.75
N PHE A 200 5.92 -0.77 7.84
CA PHE A 200 5.01 -1.83 8.22
C PHE A 200 5.77 -2.99 8.89
N SER A 201 6.88 -3.43 8.30
CA SER A 201 7.73 -4.48 8.86
C SER A 201 8.33 -4.09 10.21
N LEU A 202 8.83 -2.85 10.35
CA LEU A 202 9.43 -2.35 11.60
C LEU A 202 8.44 -2.30 12.75
N LEU A 203 7.23 -1.77 12.49
CA LEU A 203 6.30 -1.39 13.55
C LEU A 203 5.26 -2.48 13.86
N SER A 204 5.07 -3.44 12.96
CA SER A 204 4.06 -4.49 13.11
C SER A 204 4.38 -5.54 14.18
N SER A 205 5.63 -5.63 14.66
CA SER A 205 6.03 -6.64 15.65
C SER A 205 5.17 -6.64 16.91
N LYS A 206 4.80 -5.47 17.42
CA LYS A 206 3.92 -5.31 18.58
C LYS A 206 2.44 -5.63 18.31
N TYR A 207 2.07 -5.85 17.05
CA TYR A 207 0.69 -6.04 16.60
C TYR A 207 0.46 -7.41 15.94
N GLN A 208 1.39 -8.35 16.09
CA GLN A 208 1.34 -9.66 15.42
C GLN A 208 0.07 -10.45 15.76
N THR A 209 -0.46 -10.29 16.98
CA THR A 209 -1.73 -10.93 17.40
C THR A 209 -2.93 -10.45 16.59
N PHE A 210 -2.87 -9.24 16.04
CA PHE A 210 -3.94 -8.63 15.24
C PHE A 210 -3.74 -8.79 13.73
N ILE A 211 -2.59 -9.29 13.29
CA ILE A 211 -2.22 -9.40 11.88
C ILE A 211 -2.23 -10.89 11.48
N HIS A 212 -2.91 -11.21 10.39
CA HIS A 212 -2.77 -12.48 9.71
C HIS A 212 -2.08 -12.28 8.37
N SER A 213 -0.97 -12.98 8.16
CA SER A 213 -0.26 -12.95 6.88
C SER A 213 -0.53 -14.20 6.07
N VAL A 214 -0.78 -14.03 4.79
CA VAL A 214 -0.98 -15.12 3.84
C VAL A 214 0.14 -15.16 2.81
N GLU A 215 0.45 -16.34 2.31
CA GLU A 215 1.46 -16.48 1.27
C GLU A 215 1.02 -15.73 0.00
N TYR A 216 1.97 -15.08 -0.66
CA TYR A 216 1.67 -14.33 -1.88
C TYR A 216 0.97 -15.19 -2.94
N LYS A 217 1.38 -16.44 -3.07
CA LYS A 217 0.79 -17.40 -4.03
C LYS A 217 -0.68 -17.71 -3.80
N GLN A 218 -1.20 -17.56 -2.59
CA GLN A 218 -2.62 -17.75 -2.28
C GLN A 218 -3.52 -16.70 -2.95
N PHE A 219 -2.92 -15.57 -3.41
CA PHE A 219 -3.60 -14.50 -4.13
C PHE A 219 -3.10 -14.37 -5.59
N ASN A 220 -2.51 -15.41 -6.14
CA ASN A 220 -1.79 -15.39 -7.42
C ASN A 220 -2.66 -15.10 -8.66
N LYS A 221 -3.98 -15.04 -8.53
CA LYS A 221 -4.85 -14.63 -9.61
C LYS A 221 -5.02 -13.12 -9.74
N LEU A 222 -4.43 -12.34 -8.83
CA LEU A 222 -4.29 -10.89 -8.98
C LEU A 222 -3.19 -10.60 -10.02
N LYS A 223 -3.58 -10.62 -11.30
CA LYS A 223 -2.65 -10.30 -12.39
C LYS A 223 -2.24 -8.83 -12.28
N ARG A 224 -0.98 -8.57 -11.99
CA ARG A 224 -0.39 -7.26 -12.28
C ARG A 224 -0.30 -7.10 -13.78
N LYS A 225 -0.87 -6.03 -14.36
CA LYS A 225 -0.42 -5.60 -15.68
C LYS A 225 1.08 -5.35 -15.57
N LYS A 226 1.91 -6.12 -16.27
CA LYS A 226 3.32 -5.78 -16.47
C LYS A 226 3.35 -4.47 -17.24
N ILE A 227 3.41 -3.37 -16.55
CA ILE A 227 3.88 -2.12 -17.13
C ILE A 227 5.38 -2.34 -17.23
N ILE A 228 5.86 -2.65 -18.42
CA ILE A 228 7.28 -2.56 -18.75
C ILE A 228 7.57 -1.06 -18.73
N ASP A 229 7.93 -0.57 -17.55
CA ASP A 229 8.38 0.81 -17.37
C ASP A 229 9.81 0.86 -17.92
N LYS A 230 9.92 1.07 -19.25
CA LYS A 230 11.19 1.17 -19.97
C LYS A 230 12.06 2.34 -19.49
N THR A 231 11.57 3.16 -18.57
CA THR A 231 12.24 4.38 -18.08
C THR A 231 13.05 4.18 -16.80
N LEU A 232 13.08 2.98 -16.21
CA LEU A 232 13.73 2.74 -14.90
C LEU A 232 15.06 1.99 -14.95
N PHE A 233 15.62 1.73 -16.13
CA PHE A 233 17.00 1.25 -16.23
C PHE A 233 17.94 2.44 -16.33
N LEU A 234 18.49 2.85 -15.18
CA LEU A 234 19.69 3.71 -15.16
C LEU A 234 20.86 2.93 -15.80
N PRO A 235 21.62 3.57 -16.72
CA PRO A 235 22.78 2.93 -17.31
C PRO A 235 23.78 2.50 -16.23
N SER A 236 24.39 1.35 -16.41
CA SER A 236 25.35 0.66 -15.54
C SER A 236 26.61 1.43 -15.12
N LYS A 237 26.72 2.73 -15.40
CA LYS A 237 27.88 3.57 -15.07
C LYS A 237 27.98 4.05 -13.62
N CYS A 238 26.94 3.88 -12.80
CA CYS A 238 26.97 4.27 -11.36
C CYS A 238 27.45 3.14 -10.41
N LEU A 239 27.81 1.98 -10.92
CA LEU A 239 28.19 0.81 -10.11
C LEU A 239 29.63 0.83 -9.55
N LYS A 240 30.41 1.89 -9.80
CA LYS A 240 31.84 1.94 -9.38
C LYS A 240 32.12 2.67 -8.06
N LEU A 241 31.13 3.13 -7.32
CA LEU A 241 31.35 3.96 -6.11
C LEU A 241 30.98 3.31 -4.77
N LEU A 242 30.63 2.04 -4.73
CA LEU A 242 30.37 1.36 -3.45
C LEU A 242 31.16 0.05 -3.37
N LYS A 243 32.46 0.18 -3.09
CA LYS A 243 33.20 -0.85 -2.36
C LYS A 243 32.87 -0.67 -0.87
N LEU A 244 32.03 -1.51 -0.33
CA LEU A 244 31.92 -1.91 1.07
C LEU A 244 31.47 -3.36 1.11
#